data_54eca57aead39693016eede2d2d8ec77
#
_entry.id   54eca57aead39693016eede2d2d8ec77
#
_cell.length_a   1.000
_cell.length_b   1.000
_cell.length_c   1.000
_cell.angle_alpha   90.00
_cell.angle_beta   90.00
_cell.angle_gamma   90.00
#
_symmetry.space_group_name_H-M   'P 1'
#
loop_
_entity.id
_entity.type
_entity.pdbx_description
1 polymer ?
#
loop_
_entity_poly.entity_id
_entity_poly.type
_entity_poly.pdbx_seq_one_letter_code
_entity_poly.pdbx_strand_id
1 'polypeptide(L)' 'MDRSQLRQMIITYFSLEDFKDLCFELGTYGVSYDALAGDGLPPKARELILLCERAGIQPALIAACRRLRPNV' A
#
# COMPACT_ATOMS: atom_id res chain seq x y z
N MET A 1 -3.12 -8.47 -10.89
CA MET A 1 -3.34 -7.01 -10.78
C MET A 1 -2.01 -6.31 -11.04
N ASP A 2 -1.95 -5.40 -12.00
CA ASP A 2 -0.71 -4.70 -12.28
C ASP A 2 -0.54 -3.51 -11.32
N ARG A 3 0.63 -2.85 -11.40
CA ARG A 3 0.95 -1.77 -10.45
C ARG A 3 0.02 -0.58 -10.62
N SER A 4 -0.40 -0.26 -11.83
CA SER A 4 -1.28 0.87 -12.08
C SER A 4 -2.67 0.61 -11.50
N GLN A 5 -3.18 -0.59 -11.68
CA GLN A 5 -4.48 -0.99 -11.10
C GLN A 5 -4.43 -0.98 -9.59
N LEU A 6 -3.34 -1.49 -9.01
CA LEU A 6 -3.17 -1.54 -7.56
C LEU A 6 -3.09 -0.13 -6.97
N ARG A 7 -2.33 0.76 -7.61
CA ARG A 7 -2.23 2.15 -7.17
C ARG A 7 -3.59 2.84 -7.23
N GLN A 8 -4.31 2.65 -8.34
CA GLN A 8 -5.62 3.27 -8.51
C GLN A 8 -6.63 2.75 -7.47
N MET A 9 -6.59 1.47 -7.17
CA MET A 9 -7.45 0.87 -6.15
C MET A 9 -7.16 1.49 -4.78
N ILE A 10 -5.89 1.63 -4.42
CA ILE A 10 -5.51 2.23 -3.14
C ILE A 10 -6.01 3.68 -3.07
N ILE A 11 -5.77 4.47 -4.12
CA ILE A 11 -6.18 5.87 -4.15
C ILE A 11 -7.70 6.01 -4.03
N THR A 12 -8.43 5.11 -4.70
CA THR A 12 -9.89 5.19 -4.76
C THR A 12 -10.56 4.77 -3.45
N TYR A 13 -10.05 3.70 -2.80
CA TYR A 13 -10.75 3.06 -1.69
C TYR A 13 -10.13 3.30 -0.32
N PHE A 14 -8.95 3.89 -0.24
CA PHE A 14 -8.28 4.14 1.04
C PHE A 14 -8.16 5.63 1.28
N SER A 15 -8.49 6.07 2.50
CA SER A 15 -8.12 7.40 2.97
C SER A 15 -6.66 7.38 3.41
N LEU A 16 -6.09 8.54 3.74
CA LEU A 16 -4.71 8.59 4.26
C LEU A 16 -4.58 7.79 5.55
N GLU A 17 -5.58 7.87 6.43
CA GLU A 17 -5.59 7.09 7.68
C GLU A 17 -5.63 5.59 7.40
N ASP A 18 -6.48 5.18 6.45
CA ASP A 18 -6.55 3.78 6.05
C ASP A 18 -5.22 3.30 5.47
N PHE A 19 -4.55 4.19 4.75
CA PHE A 19 -3.23 3.88 4.17
C PHE A 19 -2.19 3.68 5.28
N LYS A 20 -2.26 4.46 6.36
CA LYS A 20 -1.37 4.26 7.50
C LYS A 20 -1.59 2.89 8.13
N ASP A 21 -2.85 2.45 8.23
CA ASP A 21 -3.17 1.12 8.72
C ASP A 21 -2.62 0.04 7.81
N LEU A 22 -2.69 0.26 6.49
CA LEU A 22 -2.11 -0.66 5.52
C LEU A 22 -0.60 -0.81 5.73
N CYS A 23 0.10 0.30 5.92
CA CYS A 23 1.53 0.27 6.19
C CYS A 23 1.84 -0.44 7.50
N PHE A 24 1.01 -0.25 8.51
CA PHE A 24 1.15 -0.93 9.80
C PHE A 24 1.02 -2.45 9.63
N GLU A 25 0.03 -2.88 8.84
CA GLU A 25 -0.16 -4.31 8.53
C GLU A 25 1.08 -4.91 7.86
N LEU A 26 1.80 -4.12 7.09
CA LEU A 26 3.00 -4.57 6.39
C LEU A 26 4.27 -4.35 7.21
N GLY A 27 4.14 -3.89 8.45
CA GLY A 27 5.28 -3.64 9.32
C GLY A 27 6.15 -4.87 9.56
N THR A 28 5.54 -6.07 9.53
CA THR A 28 6.25 -7.35 9.63
C THR A 28 7.33 -7.50 8.56
N TYR A 29 7.12 -6.86 7.40
CA TYR A 29 8.06 -6.89 6.28
C TYR A 29 9.00 -5.69 6.26
N GLY A 30 8.98 -4.88 7.31
CA GLY A 30 9.84 -3.70 7.41
C GLY A 30 9.28 -2.45 6.76
N VAL A 31 8.00 -2.44 6.41
CA VAL A 31 7.37 -1.25 5.81
C VAL A 31 7.01 -0.25 6.91
N SER A 32 7.34 1.02 6.69
CA SER A 32 6.98 2.10 7.60
C SER A 32 6.40 3.26 6.80
N TYR A 33 5.25 3.77 7.24
CA TYR A 33 4.63 4.92 6.61
C TYR A 33 5.59 6.11 6.53
N ASP A 34 6.32 6.38 7.61
CA ASP A 34 7.22 7.52 7.69
C ASP A 34 8.43 7.40 6.75
N ALA A 35 8.77 6.18 6.34
CA ALA A 35 9.89 5.95 5.43
C ALA A 35 9.51 6.13 3.96
N LEU A 36 8.21 6.24 3.67
CA LEU A 36 7.75 6.43 2.29
C LEU A 36 7.88 7.89 1.89
N ALA A 37 8.47 8.13 0.73
CA ALA A 37 8.62 9.49 0.20
C ALA A 37 7.28 10.05 -0.30
N GLY A 38 7.22 11.36 -0.43
CA GLY A 38 6.06 12.06 -0.99
C GLY A 38 5.08 12.58 0.04
N ASP A 39 4.30 13.56 -0.38
CA ASP A 39 3.24 14.16 0.44
C ASP A 39 1.89 13.67 -0.07
N GLY A 40 1.09 13.11 0.85
CA GLY A 40 -0.26 12.68 0.53
C GLY A 40 -0.31 11.28 -0.05
N LEU A 41 -1.54 10.81 -0.26
CA LEU A 41 -1.81 9.41 -0.60
C LEU A 41 -1.27 8.98 -1.97
N PRO A 42 -1.49 9.74 -3.08
CA PRO A 42 -1.03 9.24 -4.39
C PRO A 42 0.48 8.97 -4.47
N PRO A 43 1.38 9.90 -4.08
CA PRO A 43 2.81 9.59 -4.15
C PRO A 43 3.23 8.51 -3.17
N LYS A 44 2.64 8.46 -1.98
CA LYS A 44 2.99 7.42 -1.00
C LYS A 44 2.52 6.04 -1.45
N ALA A 45 1.36 5.95 -2.10
CA ALA A 45 0.89 4.69 -2.67
C ALA A 45 1.86 4.16 -3.72
N ARG A 46 2.33 5.04 -4.59
CA ARG A 46 3.33 4.67 -5.58
C ARG A 46 4.60 4.14 -4.92
N GLU A 47 5.10 4.84 -3.91
CA GLU A 47 6.33 4.44 -3.22
C GLU A 47 6.16 3.10 -2.51
N LEU A 48 5.02 2.87 -1.90
CA LEU A 48 4.74 1.60 -1.25
C LEU A 48 4.75 0.45 -2.25
N ILE A 49 4.11 0.63 -3.41
CA ILE A 49 4.05 -0.40 -4.44
C ILE A 49 5.46 -0.73 -4.94
N LEU A 50 6.28 0.30 -5.20
CA LEU A 50 7.65 0.09 -5.67
C LEU A 50 8.49 -0.61 -4.61
N LEU A 51 8.33 -0.25 -3.35
CA LEU A 51 9.03 -0.92 -2.25
C LEU A 51 8.66 -2.39 -2.18
N CYS A 52 7.37 -2.70 -2.28
CA CYS A 52 6.90 -4.09 -2.22
C CYS A 52 7.39 -4.90 -3.42
N GLU A 53 7.48 -4.29 -4.60
CA GLU A 53 8.04 -4.96 -5.77
C GLU A 53 9.51 -5.29 -5.57
N ARG A 54 10.29 -4.32 -5.07
CA ARG A 54 11.72 -4.54 -4.83
C ARG A 54 11.96 -5.61 -3.77
N ALA A 55 11.11 -5.65 -2.76
CA ALA A 55 11.24 -6.61 -1.65
C ALA A 55 10.61 -7.97 -1.97
N GLY A 56 9.89 -8.08 -3.09
CA GLY A 56 9.23 -9.33 -3.45
C GLY A 56 8.02 -9.65 -2.59
N ILE A 57 7.38 -8.64 -2.00
CA ILE A 57 6.25 -8.83 -1.09
C ILE A 57 4.93 -8.28 -1.64
N GLN A 58 4.83 -8.13 -2.95
CA GLN A 58 3.60 -7.64 -3.58
C GLN A 58 2.37 -8.50 -3.23
N PRO A 59 2.46 -9.85 -3.17
CA PRO A 59 1.31 -10.64 -2.71
C PRO A 59 0.86 -10.30 -1.30
N ALA A 60 1.80 -9.98 -0.41
CA ALA A 60 1.45 -9.58 0.95
C ALA A 60 0.72 -8.23 0.96
N LEU A 61 1.13 -7.30 0.10
CA LEU A 61 0.46 -6.01 -0.05
C LEU A 61 -0.98 -6.22 -0.53
N ILE A 62 -1.19 -7.04 -1.55
CA ILE A 62 -2.52 -7.32 -2.07
C ILE A 62 -3.39 -7.97 -1.00
N ALA A 63 -2.85 -8.93 -0.25
CA ALA A 63 -3.57 -9.60 0.82
C ALA A 63 -3.98 -8.62 1.92
N ALA A 64 -3.09 -7.69 2.29
CA ALA A 64 -3.40 -6.68 3.29
C ALA A 64 -4.51 -5.74 2.81
N CYS A 65 -4.47 -5.33 1.54
CA CYS A 65 -5.52 -4.49 0.96
C CYS A 65 -6.87 -5.20 1.03
N ARG A 66 -6.91 -6.50 0.73
CA ARG A 66 -8.15 -7.27 0.77
C ARG A 66 -8.69 -7.44 2.18
N ARG A 67 -7.79 -7.56 3.18
CA ARG A 67 -8.24 -7.63 4.57
C ARG A 67 -8.91 -6.33 5.01
N LEU A 68 -8.36 -5.20 4.60
CA LEU A 68 -8.88 -3.89 5.00
C LEU A 68 -10.07 -3.45 4.14
N ARG A 69 -10.15 -3.95 2.91
CA ARG A 69 -11.24 -3.63 1.97
C ARG A 69 -11.72 -4.91 1.29
N PRO A 70 -12.44 -5.78 2.02
CA PRO A 70 -12.83 -7.09 1.47
C PRO A 70 -13.82 -7.03 0.30
N ASN A 71 -14.49 -5.90 0.11
CA ASN A 71 -15.50 -5.73 -0.93
C ASN A 71 -14.95 -5.09 -2.21
N VAL A 72 -13.66 -4.94 -2.30
CA VAL A 72 -13.01 -4.31 -3.47
C VAL A 72 -12.47 -5.36 -4.42
#